data_de63345381b9e5d43c7d635bca355aef
#
_entry.id   de63345381b9e5d43c7d635bca355aef
#
_cell.length_a   1.000
_cell.length_b   1.000
_cell.length_c   1.000
_cell.angle_alpha   90.00
_cell.angle_beta   90.00
_cell.angle_gamma   90.00
#
_symmetry.space_group_name_H-M   'P 1'
#
loop_
_entity.id
_entity.type
_entity.pdbx_description
1 polymer ?
#
loop_
_entity_poly.entity_id
_entity_poly.type
_entity_poly.pdbx_seq_one_letter_code
_entity_poly.pdbx_strand_id
1 'polypeptide(L)'
;MAPRTKASVCLVLATAAAAFVWWWQLRHVQVPVDTPWLEEELHSVAFDRLLATTVVGIALGVGGLLLRTATANPLADPSITGVNSGAALGAVATAMFIGSETSSVDQLPGALLGAGIAVGVTVGVGKSGAIQRMVLVGVAVSALCSALTSIFLVVDEAQLATVMSWLSGRLAGVRLSGIMPALIAVLVVVPLTLVGAKTLDLLVAGD
;
A
#
# COMPACT_ATOMS: atom_id res chain seq x y z
N MET A 1 30.80 -13.29 9.18
CA MET A 1 30.34 -11.90 8.93
C MET A 1 29.28 -11.57 9.96
N ALA A 2 29.45 -10.49 10.72
CA ALA A 2 28.49 -10.04 11.74
C ALA A 2 27.12 -9.75 11.08
N PRO A 3 25.98 -9.96 11.76
CA PRO A 3 24.65 -9.76 11.17
C PRO A 3 24.43 -8.30 10.67
N ARG A 4 25.09 -7.34 11.29
CA ARG A 4 25.05 -5.91 10.85
C ARG A 4 25.70 -5.69 9.48
N THR A 5 26.80 -6.40 9.16
CA THR A 5 27.47 -6.29 7.84
C THR A 5 26.64 -6.89 6.71
N LYS A 6 25.89 -7.96 6.97
CA LYS A 6 24.97 -8.54 5.97
C LYS A 6 23.80 -7.59 5.68
N ALA A 7 23.22 -6.97 6.72
CA ALA A 7 22.12 -6.02 6.56
C ALA A 7 22.55 -4.76 5.80
N SER A 8 23.73 -4.21 6.08
CA SER A 8 24.23 -3.04 5.34
C SER A 8 24.55 -3.36 3.88
N VAL A 9 25.09 -4.53 3.58
CA VAL A 9 25.33 -4.96 2.19
C VAL A 9 24.01 -5.13 1.44
N CYS A 10 23.01 -5.77 2.03
CA CYS A 10 21.69 -5.90 1.42
C CYS A 10 21.04 -4.52 1.16
N LEU A 11 21.17 -3.59 2.09
CA LEU A 11 20.65 -2.22 1.92
C LEU A 11 21.33 -1.50 0.75
N VAL A 12 22.66 -1.56 0.68
CA VAL A 12 23.44 -0.95 -0.41
C VAL A 12 23.07 -1.57 -1.75
N LEU A 13 22.94 -2.90 -1.83
CA LEU A 13 22.53 -3.57 -3.06
C LEU A 13 21.10 -3.19 -3.47
N ALA A 14 20.17 -3.10 -2.53
CA ALA A 14 18.79 -2.70 -2.80
C ALA A 14 18.69 -1.24 -3.29
N THR A 15 19.42 -0.32 -2.65
CA THR A 15 19.45 1.09 -3.09
C THR A 15 20.14 1.26 -4.44
N ALA A 16 21.22 0.52 -4.71
CA ALA A 16 21.89 0.52 -6.00
C ALA A 16 20.98 -0.04 -7.12
N ALA A 17 20.26 -1.12 -6.84
CA ALA A 17 19.29 -1.69 -7.76
C ALA A 17 18.14 -0.72 -8.06
N ALA A 18 17.59 -0.08 -7.04
CA ALA A 18 16.56 0.94 -7.21
C ALA A 18 17.06 2.12 -8.06
N ALA A 19 18.26 2.65 -7.76
CA ALA A 19 18.86 3.73 -8.52
C ALA A 19 19.13 3.33 -9.98
N PHE A 20 19.56 2.09 -10.22
CA PHE A 20 19.75 1.55 -11.57
C PHE A 20 18.44 1.46 -12.33
N VAL A 21 17.35 0.97 -11.70
CA VAL A 21 16.02 0.90 -12.32
C VAL A 21 15.49 2.29 -12.66
N TRP A 22 15.66 3.27 -11.74
CA TRP A 22 15.31 4.66 -11.99
C TRP A 22 16.05 5.23 -13.19
N TRP A 23 17.37 5.09 -13.23
CA TRP A 23 18.21 5.56 -14.32
C TRP A 23 17.86 4.89 -15.65
N TRP A 24 17.65 3.56 -15.62
CA TRP A 24 17.28 2.80 -16.82
C TRP A 24 15.93 3.23 -17.39
N GLN A 25 14.90 3.32 -16.54
CA GLN A 25 13.56 3.70 -16.99
C GLN A 25 13.50 5.12 -17.55
N LEU A 26 14.17 6.09 -16.92
CA LEU A 26 14.18 7.47 -17.40
C LEU A 26 14.96 7.63 -18.72
N ARG A 27 15.97 6.79 -18.95
CA ARG A 27 16.73 6.82 -20.20
C ARG A 27 16.07 6.09 -21.38
N HIS A 28 15.15 5.15 -21.09
CA HIS A 28 14.51 4.31 -22.11
C HIS A 28 13.02 4.60 -22.23
N VAL A 29 12.61 5.85 -21.98
CA VAL A 29 11.25 6.30 -22.30
C VAL A 29 11.10 6.27 -23.82
N GLN A 30 10.22 5.39 -24.31
CA GLN A 30 9.98 5.26 -25.74
C GLN A 30 9.02 6.37 -26.19
N VAL A 31 9.54 7.34 -26.93
CA VAL A 31 8.76 8.39 -27.58
C VAL A 31 8.47 7.95 -29.01
N PRO A 32 7.20 7.89 -29.44
CA PRO A 32 6.89 7.58 -30.83
C PRO A 32 7.49 8.65 -31.77
N VAL A 33 8.08 8.21 -32.87
CA VAL A 33 8.80 9.10 -33.82
C VAL A 33 7.90 10.21 -34.38
N ASP A 34 6.60 9.94 -34.48
CA ASP A 34 5.63 10.86 -35.07
C ASP A 34 5.11 11.94 -34.08
N THR A 35 5.51 11.88 -32.79
CA THR A 35 4.98 12.77 -31.75
C THR A 35 6.06 13.30 -30.81
N PRO A 36 7.07 14.05 -31.32
CA PRO A 36 8.18 14.54 -30.48
C PRO A 36 7.72 15.52 -29.36
N TRP A 37 6.59 16.19 -29.56
CA TRP A 37 5.97 17.07 -28.56
C TRP A 37 5.45 16.33 -27.32
N LEU A 38 5.33 15.00 -27.39
CA LEU A 38 4.89 14.14 -26.27
C LEU A 38 6.03 13.74 -25.33
N GLU A 39 7.28 14.05 -25.69
CA GLU A 39 8.47 13.60 -24.94
C GLU A 39 8.46 14.07 -23.48
N GLU A 40 8.18 15.35 -23.25
CA GLU A 40 8.13 15.94 -21.91
C GLU A 40 7.01 15.32 -21.05
N GLU A 41 5.84 15.11 -21.64
CA GLU A 41 4.70 14.47 -20.96
C GLU A 41 5.02 13.01 -20.59
N LEU A 42 5.63 12.24 -21.49
CA LEU A 42 6.00 10.85 -21.24
C LEU A 42 7.08 10.73 -20.16
N HIS A 43 8.04 11.64 -20.13
CA HIS A 43 9.04 11.71 -19.07
C HIS A 43 8.41 12.05 -17.72
N SER A 44 7.47 13.00 -17.67
CA SER A 44 6.77 13.34 -16.43
C SER A 44 5.95 12.17 -15.89
N VAL A 45 5.22 11.46 -16.76
CA VAL A 45 4.46 10.25 -16.39
C VAL A 45 5.38 9.13 -15.89
N ALA A 46 6.54 8.94 -16.53
CA ALA A 46 7.52 7.94 -16.10
C ALA A 46 8.09 8.28 -14.72
N PHE A 47 8.40 9.56 -14.48
CA PHE A 47 8.87 10.05 -13.19
C PHE A 47 7.83 9.86 -12.08
N ASP A 48 6.58 10.29 -12.32
CA ASP A 48 5.48 10.14 -11.37
C ASP A 48 5.24 8.68 -10.99
N ARG A 49 5.30 7.76 -11.97
CA ARG A 49 5.17 6.32 -11.74
C ARG A 49 6.33 5.75 -10.91
N LEU A 50 7.56 6.18 -11.17
CA LEU A 50 8.73 5.75 -10.40
C LEU A 50 8.65 6.26 -8.95
N LEU A 51 8.22 7.50 -8.76
CA LEU A 51 8.00 8.07 -7.44
C LEU A 51 6.92 7.30 -6.68
N ALA A 52 5.77 7.04 -7.32
CA ALA A 52 4.69 6.25 -6.75
C ALA A 52 5.15 4.87 -6.31
N THR A 53 5.88 4.16 -7.19
CA THR A 53 6.42 2.82 -6.90
C THR A 53 7.34 2.85 -5.69
N THR A 54 8.20 3.87 -5.60
CA THR A 54 9.13 4.03 -4.49
C THR A 54 8.39 4.29 -3.17
N VAL A 55 7.43 5.22 -3.17
CA VAL A 55 6.62 5.56 -1.99
C VAL A 55 5.83 4.34 -1.51
N VAL A 56 5.15 3.63 -2.41
CA VAL A 56 4.40 2.41 -2.09
C VAL A 56 5.32 1.32 -1.56
N GLY A 57 6.49 1.12 -2.17
CA GLY A 57 7.47 0.13 -1.71
C GLY A 57 7.97 0.40 -0.30
N ILE A 58 8.27 1.67 0.03
CA ILE A 58 8.66 2.09 1.39
C ILE A 58 7.50 1.88 2.36
N ALA A 59 6.28 2.29 2.01
CA ALA A 59 5.10 2.14 2.86
C ALA A 59 4.82 0.67 3.19
N LEU A 60 4.87 -0.21 2.20
CA LEU A 60 4.67 -1.65 2.39
C LEU A 60 5.79 -2.27 3.24
N GLY A 61 7.05 -1.87 2.99
CA GLY A 61 8.19 -2.35 3.76
C GLY A 61 8.11 -1.97 5.25
N VAL A 62 7.79 -0.70 5.54
CA VAL A 62 7.62 -0.21 6.91
C VAL A 62 6.39 -0.82 7.57
N GLY A 63 5.26 -0.89 6.86
CA GLY A 63 4.03 -1.52 7.37
C GLY A 63 4.23 -3.00 7.71
N GLY A 64 4.91 -3.74 6.84
CA GLY A 64 5.26 -5.15 7.08
C GLY A 64 6.20 -5.33 8.26
N LEU A 65 7.21 -4.44 8.42
CA LEU A 65 8.11 -4.46 9.56
C LEU A 65 7.36 -4.20 10.87
N LEU A 66 6.53 -3.16 10.92
CA LEU A 66 5.74 -2.81 12.11
C LEU A 66 4.80 -3.94 12.51
N LEU A 67 4.12 -4.57 11.55
CA LEU A 67 3.21 -5.66 11.85
C LEU A 67 3.94 -6.88 12.41
N ARG A 68 5.07 -7.28 11.82
CA ARG A 68 5.90 -8.39 12.30
C ARG A 68 6.43 -8.13 13.69
N THR A 69 6.84 -6.90 13.98
CA THR A 69 7.30 -6.48 15.31
C THR A 69 6.15 -6.52 16.33
N ALA A 70 5.00 -5.91 15.99
CA ALA A 70 3.84 -5.83 16.88
C ALA A 70 3.23 -7.21 17.22
N THR A 71 3.35 -8.18 16.29
CA THR A 71 2.82 -9.55 16.49
C THR A 71 3.89 -10.52 16.97
N ALA A 72 5.14 -10.09 17.13
CA ALA A 72 6.31 -10.94 17.40
C ALA A 72 6.35 -12.18 16.48
N ASN A 73 5.87 -12.04 15.22
CA ASN A 73 5.75 -13.11 14.26
C ASN A 73 6.38 -12.72 12.91
N PRO A 74 7.47 -13.37 12.48
CA PRO A 74 8.13 -13.08 11.21
C PRO A 74 7.27 -13.40 9.97
N LEU A 75 6.23 -14.22 10.13
CA LEU A 75 5.30 -14.59 9.05
C LEU A 75 4.06 -13.68 8.99
N ALA A 76 3.97 -12.67 9.86
CA ALA A 76 2.84 -11.75 9.83
C ALA A 76 2.82 -10.95 8.51
N ASP A 77 1.65 -10.92 7.87
CA ASP A 77 1.40 -10.22 6.63
C ASP A 77 0.16 -9.31 6.79
N PRO A 78 0.21 -8.05 6.33
CA PRO A 78 -0.94 -7.14 6.39
C PRO A 78 -2.20 -7.67 5.70
N SER A 79 -2.06 -8.53 4.70
CA SER A 79 -3.21 -9.09 3.96
C SER A 79 -4.13 -9.95 4.83
N ILE A 80 -3.56 -10.63 5.83
CA ILE A 80 -4.33 -11.49 6.74
C ILE A 80 -5.05 -10.73 7.86
N THR A 81 -4.81 -9.43 8.01
CA THR A 81 -5.49 -8.59 9.01
C THR A 81 -6.80 -7.98 8.52
N GLY A 82 -7.16 -8.17 7.26
CA GLY A 82 -8.34 -7.59 6.64
C GLY A 82 -8.19 -6.15 6.17
N VAL A 83 -7.03 -5.52 6.38
CA VAL A 83 -6.76 -4.10 6.03
C VAL A 83 -6.99 -3.87 4.54
N ASN A 84 -6.39 -4.69 3.68
CA ASN A 84 -6.46 -4.52 2.23
C ASN A 84 -7.90 -4.70 1.70
N SER A 85 -8.60 -5.72 2.19
CA SER A 85 -9.99 -5.98 1.78
C SER A 85 -10.94 -4.90 2.28
N GLY A 86 -10.70 -4.39 3.50
CA GLY A 86 -11.45 -3.26 4.05
C GLY A 86 -11.19 -1.98 3.27
N ALA A 87 -9.94 -1.70 2.90
CA ALA A 87 -9.58 -0.55 2.05
C ALA A 87 -10.26 -0.65 0.68
N ALA A 88 -10.21 -1.83 0.07
CA ALA A 88 -10.85 -2.09 -1.23
C ALA A 88 -12.36 -1.85 -1.17
N LEU A 89 -13.04 -2.42 -0.16
CA LEU A 89 -14.47 -2.21 0.05
C LEU A 89 -14.81 -0.73 0.25
N GLY A 90 -14.02 -0.02 1.07
CA GLY A 90 -14.23 1.40 1.32
C GLY A 90 -14.04 2.27 0.07
N ALA A 91 -13.03 1.97 -0.75
CA ALA A 91 -12.80 2.67 -2.02
C ALA A 91 -13.95 2.44 -3.01
N VAL A 92 -14.39 1.18 -3.16
CA VAL A 92 -15.50 0.81 -4.05
C VAL A 92 -16.80 1.45 -3.59
N ALA A 93 -17.10 1.43 -2.29
CA ALA A 93 -18.26 2.10 -1.73
C ALA A 93 -18.24 3.61 -2.02
N THR A 94 -17.08 4.25 -1.86
CA THR A 94 -16.94 5.68 -2.17
C THR A 94 -17.22 5.96 -3.64
N ALA A 95 -16.63 5.17 -4.56
CA ALA A 95 -16.87 5.31 -5.99
C ALA A 95 -18.36 5.15 -6.35
N MET A 96 -19.05 4.22 -5.71
CA MET A 96 -20.46 3.95 -5.95
C MET A 96 -21.39 5.04 -5.42
N PHE A 97 -21.09 5.61 -4.23
CA PHE A 97 -21.96 6.61 -3.59
C PHE A 97 -21.67 8.06 -4.02
N ILE A 98 -20.45 8.37 -4.44
CA ILE A 98 -20.05 9.73 -4.84
C ILE A 98 -20.14 9.90 -6.38
N GLY A 99 -20.10 8.81 -7.15
CA GLY A 99 -20.29 8.80 -8.60
C GLY A 99 -19.03 8.45 -9.41
N SER A 100 -19.22 8.21 -10.70
CA SER A 100 -18.23 7.67 -11.63
C SER A 100 -17.10 8.62 -12.01
N GLU A 101 -17.24 9.89 -11.75
CA GLU A 101 -16.24 10.93 -12.05
C GLU A 101 -15.19 11.09 -10.93
N THR A 102 -15.22 10.20 -9.90
CA THR A 102 -14.31 10.28 -8.77
C THR A 102 -12.88 9.94 -9.17
N SER A 103 -11.96 10.83 -8.84
CA SER A 103 -10.52 10.56 -9.00
C SER A 103 -10.05 9.54 -7.95
N SER A 104 -8.89 8.93 -8.19
CA SER A 104 -8.28 8.01 -7.20
C SER A 104 -8.07 8.66 -5.82
N VAL A 105 -7.93 9.99 -5.77
CA VAL A 105 -7.78 10.77 -4.53
C VAL A 105 -9.08 10.82 -3.75
N ASP A 106 -10.22 10.93 -4.43
CA ASP A 106 -11.54 11.01 -3.80
C ASP A 106 -11.95 9.68 -3.13
N GLN A 107 -11.39 8.56 -3.60
CA GLN A 107 -11.62 7.23 -3.02
C GLN A 107 -10.75 6.98 -1.77
N LEU A 108 -9.70 7.78 -1.54
CA LEU A 108 -8.76 7.60 -0.44
C LEU A 108 -9.41 7.67 0.96
N PRO A 109 -10.30 8.64 1.27
CA PRO A 109 -10.96 8.68 2.57
C PRO A 109 -11.78 7.41 2.86
N GLY A 110 -12.51 6.92 1.86
CA GLY A 110 -13.27 5.67 1.99
C GLY A 110 -12.37 4.46 2.19
N ALA A 111 -11.27 4.38 1.44
CA ALA A 111 -10.28 3.33 1.62
C ALA A 111 -9.68 3.33 3.03
N LEU A 112 -9.32 4.50 3.56
CA LEU A 112 -8.77 4.64 4.91
C LEU A 112 -9.80 4.28 5.98
N LEU A 113 -11.05 4.71 5.83
CA LEU A 113 -12.13 4.35 6.73
C LEU A 113 -12.41 2.84 6.71
N GLY A 114 -12.50 2.23 5.53
CA GLY A 114 -12.69 0.80 5.38
C GLY A 114 -11.55 -0.02 5.97
N ALA A 115 -10.30 0.40 5.75
CA ALA A 115 -9.13 -0.21 6.38
C ALA A 115 -9.18 -0.09 7.90
N GLY A 116 -9.49 1.11 8.42
CA GLY A 116 -9.58 1.38 9.86
C GLY A 116 -10.66 0.56 10.54
N ILE A 117 -11.83 0.44 9.93
CA ILE A 117 -12.93 -0.40 10.42
C ILE A 117 -12.51 -1.88 10.46
N ALA A 118 -11.93 -2.39 9.36
CA ALA A 118 -11.48 -3.77 9.28
C ALA A 118 -10.45 -4.11 10.36
N VAL A 119 -9.45 -3.24 10.56
CA VAL A 119 -8.45 -3.39 11.63
C VAL A 119 -9.12 -3.31 13.01
N GLY A 120 -10.00 -2.32 13.21
CA GLY A 120 -10.71 -2.12 14.46
C GLY A 120 -11.52 -3.35 14.88
N VAL A 121 -12.22 -3.96 13.92
CA VAL A 121 -12.97 -5.21 14.14
C VAL A 121 -12.00 -6.36 14.44
N THR A 122 -10.95 -6.53 13.63
CA THR A 122 -9.97 -7.61 13.79
C THR A 122 -9.27 -7.55 15.15
N VAL A 123 -8.82 -6.37 15.56
CA VAL A 123 -8.16 -6.16 16.85
C VAL A 123 -9.17 -6.23 18.01
N GLY A 124 -10.33 -5.60 17.87
CA GLY A 124 -11.36 -5.54 18.91
C GLY A 124 -11.90 -6.92 19.28
N VAL A 125 -12.20 -7.75 18.29
CA VAL A 125 -12.69 -9.13 18.49
C VAL A 125 -11.55 -10.09 18.83
N GLY A 126 -10.34 -9.86 18.29
CA GLY A 126 -9.16 -10.70 18.54
C GLY A 126 -8.51 -10.53 19.90
N LYS A 127 -8.73 -9.39 20.60
CA LYS A 127 -8.08 -9.02 21.88
C LYS A 127 -8.21 -10.06 23.00
N SER A 128 -9.27 -10.84 23.01
CA SER A 128 -9.58 -11.79 24.12
C SER A 128 -8.98 -13.18 23.91
N GLY A 129 -8.01 -13.38 23.02
CA GLY A 129 -7.47 -14.71 22.71
C GLY A 129 -6.04 -14.70 22.17
N ALA A 130 -5.53 -15.90 21.94
CA ALA A 130 -4.23 -16.11 21.31
C ALA A 130 -4.17 -15.46 19.91
N ILE A 131 -2.96 -15.20 19.39
CA ILE A 131 -2.67 -14.65 18.06
C ILE A 131 -3.47 -15.37 16.95
N GLN A 132 -3.71 -16.67 17.10
CA GLN A 132 -4.52 -17.47 16.17
C GLN A 132 -5.96 -16.95 16.01
N ARG A 133 -6.58 -16.43 17.07
CA ARG A 133 -7.93 -15.85 16.98
C ARG A 133 -7.92 -14.55 16.17
N MET A 134 -6.91 -13.71 16.36
CA MET A 134 -6.75 -12.47 15.58
C MET A 134 -6.61 -12.76 14.08
N VAL A 135 -5.81 -13.77 13.71
CA VAL A 135 -5.66 -14.21 12.32
C VAL A 135 -6.98 -14.75 11.77
N LEU A 136 -7.69 -15.60 12.53
CA LEU A 136 -8.96 -16.15 12.09
C LEU A 136 -10.02 -15.06 11.85
N VAL A 137 -10.12 -14.10 12.77
CA VAL A 137 -11.03 -12.93 12.61
C VAL A 137 -10.63 -12.10 11.40
N GLY A 138 -9.31 -11.84 11.19
CA GLY A 138 -8.82 -11.10 10.04
C GLY A 138 -9.18 -11.77 8.71
N VAL A 139 -9.03 -13.10 8.62
CA VAL A 139 -9.43 -13.87 7.42
C VAL A 139 -10.95 -13.79 7.21
N ALA A 140 -11.76 -13.90 8.28
CA ALA A 140 -13.21 -13.77 8.18
C ALA A 140 -13.63 -12.36 7.71
N VAL A 141 -13.00 -11.30 8.27
CA VAL A 141 -13.22 -9.92 7.84
C VAL A 141 -12.81 -9.73 6.38
N SER A 142 -11.65 -10.29 5.96
CA SER A 142 -11.21 -10.25 4.56
C SER A 142 -12.21 -10.90 3.63
N ALA A 143 -12.72 -12.08 3.98
CA ALA A 143 -13.70 -12.79 3.17
C ALA A 143 -15.02 -12.01 3.05
N LEU A 144 -15.50 -11.42 4.16
CA LEU A 144 -16.71 -10.61 4.17
C LEU A 144 -16.55 -9.34 3.31
N CYS A 145 -15.46 -8.60 3.49
CA CYS A 145 -15.19 -7.40 2.69
C CYS A 145 -15.06 -7.73 1.20
N SER A 146 -14.39 -8.83 0.85
CA SER A 146 -14.25 -9.27 -0.55
C SER A 146 -15.59 -9.68 -1.15
N ALA A 147 -16.45 -10.37 -0.41
CA ALA A 147 -17.79 -10.73 -0.85
C ALA A 147 -18.65 -9.48 -1.10
N LEU A 148 -18.64 -8.50 -0.19
CA LEU A 148 -19.35 -7.23 -0.36
C LEU A 148 -18.81 -6.43 -1.55
N THR A 149 -17.49 -6.38 -1.73
CA THR A 149 -16.87 -5.76 -2.91
C THR A 149 -17.37 -6.41 -4.20
N SER A 150 -17.43 -7.75 -4.25
CA SER A 150 -17.93 -8.47 -5.41
C SER A 150 -19.41 -8.17 -5.71
N ILE A 151 -20.23 -8.01 -4.68
CA ILE A 151 -21.65 -7.62 -4.84
C ILE A 151 -21.74 -6.23 -5.47
N PHE A 152 -20.98 -5.26 -4.95
CA PHE A 152 -20.99 -3.91 -5.51
C PHE A 152 -20.53 -3.86 -6.97
N LEU A 153 -19.53 -4.67 -7.35
CA LEU A 153 -19.05 -4.75 -8.73
C LEU A 153 -20.12 -5.34 -9.70
N VAL A 154 -20.98 -6.21 -9.23
CA VAL A 154 -22.06 -6.79 -10.05
C VAL A 154 -23.22 -5.82 -10.19
N VAL A 155 -23.49 -5.00 -9.18
CA VAL A 155 -24.63 -4.07 -9.19
C VAL A 155 -24.40 -2.88 -10.13
N ASP A 156 -23.16 -2.41 -10.26
CA ASP A 156 -22.82 -1.25 -11.10
C ASP A 156 -21.72 -1.60 -12.12
N GLU A 157 -22.15 -2.12 -13.27
CA GLU A 157 -21.27 -2.48 -14.39
C GLU A 157 -20.54 -1.25 -14.99
N ALA A 158 -21.13 -0.07 -14.91
CA ALA A 158 -20.50 1.15 -15.45
C ALA A 158 -19.22 1.54 -14.71
N GLN A 159 -19.14 1.22 -13.42
CA GLN A 159 -17.98 1.48 -12.57
C GLN A 159 -16.94 0.34 -12.58
N LEU A 160 -17.30 -0.80 -13.16
CA LEU A 160 -16.48 -2.01 -13.09
C LEU A 160 -15.04 -1.79 -13.58
N ALA A 161 -14.85 -1.08 -14.70
CA ALA A 161 -13.53 -0.84 -15.29
C ALA A 161 -12.65 0.02 -14.36
N THR A 162 -13.21 1.07 -13.78
CA THR A 162 -12.52 2.00 -12.86
C THR A 162 -12.11 1.28 -11.58
N VAL A 163 -13.04 0.53 -10.99
CA VAL A 163 -12.79 -0.21 -9.75
C VAL A 163 -11.81 -1.36 -9.98
N MET A 164 -11.90 -2.09 -11.09
CA MET A 164 -10.95 -3.13 -11.44
C MET A 164 -9.54 -2.59 -11.67
N SER A 165 -9.41 -1.41 -12.29
CA SER A 165 -8.13 -0.72 -12.42
C SER A 165 -7.53 -0.39 -11.06
N TRP A 166 -8.35 0.07 -10.11
CA TRP A 166 -7.92 0.39 -8.76
C TRP A 166 -7.55 -0.86 -7.95
N LEU A 167 -8.41 -1.88 -7.95
CA LEU A 167 -8.16 -3.16 -7.26
C LEU A 167 -6.92 -3.90 -7.78
N SER A 168 -6.61 -3.74 -9.08
CA SER A 168 -5.39 -4.35 -9.66
C SER A 168 -4.09 -3.64 -9.23
N GLY A 169 -4.18 -2.53 -8.50
CA GLY A 169 -3.02 -1.78 -8.02
C GLY A 169 -2.19 -1.15 -9.15
N ARG A 170 -2.82 -0.82 -10.27
CA ARG A 170 -2.11 -0.22 -11.42
C ARG A 170 -1.61 1.17 -11.07
N LEU A 171 -0.31 1.37 -11.20
CA LEU A 171 0.35 2.69 -11.07
C LEU A 171 0.46 3.43 -12.43
N ALA A 172 -0.17 2.90 -13.48
CA ALA A 172 -0.23 3.55 -14.78
C ALA A 172 -1.20 4.74 -14.71
N GLY A 173 -0.73 5.93 -15.08
CA GLY A 173 -1.53 7.16 -15.05
C GLY A 173 -1.66 7.83 -13.68
N VAL A 174 -0.95 7.34 -12.67
CA VAL A 174 -0.87 8.02 -11.37
C VAL A 174 -0.09 9.32 -11.55
N ARG A 175 -0.70 10.44 -11.16
CA ARG A 175 -0.07 11.76 -11.15
C ARG A 175 0.43 12.13 -9.76
N LEU A 176 1.38 13.07 -9.70
CA LEU A 176 1.98 13.53 -8.44
C LEU A 176 0.93 13.92 -7.39
N SER A 177 -0.16 14.57 -7.79
CA SER A 177 -1.27 14.94 -6.90
C SER A 177 -1.89 13.73 -6.18
N GLY A 178 -1.99 12.58 -6.87
CA GLY A 178 -2.50 11.33 -6.28
C GLY A 178 -1.52 10.65 -5.33
N ILE A 179 -0.22 10.92 -5.47
CA ILE A 179 0.85 10.34 -4.63
C ILE A 179 1.07 11.14 -3.35
N MET A 180 0.76 12.44 -3.36
CA MET A 180 1.04 13.36 -2.25
C MET A 180 0.56 12.87 -0.88
N PRO A 181 -0.67 12.36 -0.71
CA PRO A 181 -1.11 11.85 0.59
C PRO A 181 -0.26 10.68 1.08
N ALA A 182 0.10 9.75 0.19
CA ALA A 182 0.95 8.61 0.52
C ALA A 182 2.39 9.04 0.85
N LEU A 183 2.93 10.01 0.11
CA LEU A 183 4.24 10.59 0.36
C LEU A 183 4.29 11.27 1.73
N ILE A 184 3.29 12.07 2.08
CA ILE A 184 3.18 12.71 3.40
C ILE A 184 3.11 11.65 4.49
N ALA A 185 2.28 10.61 4.31
CA ALA A 185 2.18 9.52 5.28
C ALA A 185 3.54 8.82 5.49
N VAL A 186 4.27 8.51 4.42
CA VAL A 186 5.62 7.90 4.51
C VAL A 186 6.60 8.82 5.22
N LEU A 187 6.62 10.13 4.87
CA LEU A 187 7.50 11.13 5.48
C LEU A 187 7.23 11.32 6.98
N VAL A 188 6.03 11.03 7.46
CA VAL A 188 5.67 11.08 8.89
C VAL A 188 5.96 9.74 9.56
N VAL A 189 5.51 8.64 8.98
CA VAL A 189 5.59 7.31 9.61
C VAL A 189 7.03 6.80 9.70
N VAL A 190 7.85 7.01 8.66
CA VAL A 190 9.25 6.53 8.67
C VAL A 190 10.07 7.16 9.79
N PRO A 191 10.11 8.50 9.98
CA PRO A 191 10.81 9.09 11.12
C PRO A 191 10.24 8.65 12.47
N LEU A 192 8.90 8.53 12.61
CA LEU A 192 8.27 8.06 13.84
C LEU A 192 8.71 6.63 14.19
N THR A 193 8.80 5.74 13.20
CA THR A 193 9.29 4.37 13.41
C THR A 193 10.76 4.34 13.78
N LEU A 194 11.59 5.21 13.19
CA LEU A 194 13.02 5.31 13.53
C LEU A 194 13.23 5.84 14.95
N VAL A 195 12.47 6.85 15.37
CA VAL A 195 12.50 7.37 16.74
C VAL A 195 12.00 6.33 17.73
N GLY A 196 10.92 5.61 17.37
CA GLY A 196 10.35 4.52 18.18
C GLY A 196 11.12 3.20 18.13
N ALA A 197 12.20 3.08 17.33
CA ALA A 197 12.90 1.83 17.11
C ALA A 197 13.38 1.16 18.41
N LYS A 198 13.86 1.93 19.38
CA LYS A 198 14.27 1.40 20.70
C LYS A 198 13.10 0.79 21.47
N THR A 199 11.93 1.41 21.41
CA THR A 199 10.70 0.89 22.04
C THR A 199 10.21 -0.37 21.32
N LEU A 200 10.34 -0.41 20.00
CA LEU A 200 10.02 -1.58 19.18
C LEU A 200 10.97 -2.75 19.49
N ASP A 201 12.27 -2.49 19.67
CA ASP A 201 13.25 -3.51 20.05
C ASP A 201 12.94 -4.11 21.43
N LEU A 202 12.46 -3.31 22.38
CA LEU A 202 12.03 -3.78 23.71
C LEU A 202 10.79 -4.69 23.60
N LEU A 203 9.86 -4.36 22.72
CA LEU A 203 8.68 -5.23 22.47
C LEU A 203 9.06 -6.57 21.85
N VAL A 204 10.11 -6.63 21.03
CA VAL A 204 10.61 -7.88 20.43
C VAL A 204 11.44 -8.69 21.41
N ALA A 205 12.21 -8.01 22.30
CA ALA A 205 13.08 -8.69 23.25
C ALA A 205 12.27 -9.48 24.31
N GLY A 206 10.99 -9.17 24.49
CA GLY A 206 10.11 -9.81 25.47
C GLY A 206 10.62 -9.65 26.91
N ASP A 207 9.79 -9.15 27.80
CA ASP A 207 10.05 -9.26 29.24
C ASP A 207 9.99 -10.72 29.70
#